data_12a896ba52451af97d40a5fef0ee2ca3
#
_entry.id   12a896ba52451af97d40a5fef0ee2ca3
#
_cell.length_a   1.000
_cell.length_b   1.000
_cell.length_c   1.000
_cell.angle_alpha   90.00
_cell.angle_beta   90.00
_cell.angle_gamma   90.00
#
_symmetry.space_group_name_H-M   'P 1'
#
loop_
_entity.id
_entity.type
_entity.pdbx_description
1 polymer ?
#
loop_
_entity_poly.entity_id
_entity_poly.type
_entity_poly.pdbx_seq_one_letter_code
_entity_poly.pdbx_strand_id
1 'polypeptide(L)'
;MADIKTLEQAEVTGKRVLCRVDFNVPLKDGEVVDDTRIRAALPTIEYLLDHGARVILMSHLGRPAGTGFEPAFSLAPVARRLSELLGKAVVFATDTIDSDARAKSAALADGQLLLIENLRFDKGEKKNDPDFCQGLASLGDLYVNDAFGAAHRAHASTAGVATLLPAYAGFLLSREVSTLKGMLENPQRPFAAILGGSKVSDKVAVIDALIDNVDTLIIGGGMCFTFLLAQGKQVGSSLKEEQWVSRVQAMLAKAEACGVKILLPIDVVVADRFAEDAQTQVVSVDDIPADMMGLDIGPETSKRYAQAIADASTVFWNGPMGVFEMEAFEAGTKAVALAVAENEAADTIIGGGDSVAAINKFDLADKMTFISTGGGASMELVQGAVLPGVEALR
;
A
#
# COMPACT_ATOMS: atom_id res chain seq x y z
N MET A 1 -17.04 -15.29 -3.67
CA MET A 1 -16.24 -15.12 -4.91
C MET A 1 -15.36 -16.34 -5.09
N ALA A 2 -15.05 -16.78 -6.35
CA ALA A 2 -14.14 -17.90 -6.55
C ALA A 2 -12.80 -17.61 -5.88
N ASP A 3 -12.27 -18.58 -5.13
CA ASP A 3 -10.99 -18.47 -4.44
C ASP A 3 -9.86 -18.39 -5.45
N ILE A 4 -8.88 -17.54 -5.19
CA ILE A 4 -7.64 -17.50 -5.96
C ILE A 4 -6.82 -18.76 -5.65
N LYS A 5 -6.16 -19.32 -6.65
CA LYS A 5 -5.23 -20.44 -6.45
C LYS A 5 -4.01 -19.94 -5.70
N THR A 6 -3.61 -20.66 -4.65
CA THR A 6 -2.44 -20.29 -3.84
C THR A 6 -1.22 -21.16 -4.17
N LEU A 7 -0.04 -20.66 -3.80
CA LEU A 7 1.24 -21.31 -4.08
C LEU A 7 1.32 -22.75 -3.52
N GLU A 8 0.68 -23.01 -2.37
CA GLU A 8 0.66 -24.36 -1.77
C GLU A 8 -0.04 -25.43 -2.65
N GLN A 9 -0.86 -24.98 -3.59
CA GLN A 9 -1.55 -25.87 -4.54
C GLN A 9 -0.73 -26.17 -5.80
N ALA A 10 0.46 -25.53 -5.93
CA ALA A 10 1.30 -25.65 -7.11
C ALA A 10 2.35 -26.76 -6.98
N GLU A 11 2.48 -27.60 -8.01
CA GLU A 11 3.59 -28.53 -8.14
C GLU A 11 4.81 -27.80 -8.73
N VAL A 12 5.74 -27.36 -7.86
CA VAL A 12 6.86 -26.49 -8.24
C VAL A 12 8.20 -27.20 -8.43
N THR A 13 8.35 -28.43 -7.92
CA THR A 13 9.61 -29.19 -7.94
C THR A 13 10.11 -29.39 -9.36
N GLY A 14 11.36 -28.96 -9.62
CA GLY A 14 12.00 -29.06 -10.94
C GLY A 14 11.37 -28.18 -12.03
N LYS A 15 10.40 -27.33 -11.69
CA LYS A 15 9.76 -26.41 -12.63
C LYS A 15 10.48 -25.05 -12.65
N ARG A 16 10.45 -24.40 -13.82
CA ARG A 16 10.82 -23.00 -13.96
C ARG A 16 9.64 -22.15 -13.51
N VAL A 17 9.76 -21.53 -12.35
CA VAL A 17 8.70 -20.71 -11.76
C VAL A 17 8.98 -19.24 -12.07
N LEU A 18 8.16 -18.64 -12.93
CA LEU A 18 8.20 -17.21 -13.21
C LEU A 18 7.45 -16.47 -12.11
N CYS A 19 8.18 -15.79 -11.21
CA CYS A 19 7.61 -15.16 -10.02
C CYS A 19 7.67 -13.63 -10.12
N ARG A 20 6.49 -12.97 -10.07
CA ARG A 20 6.39 -11.51 -10.05
C ARG A 20 6.45 -10.99 -8.62
N VAL A 21 7.50 -10.26 -8.29
CA VAL A 21 7.73 -9.61 -7.00
C VAL A 21 7.71 -8.08 -7.13
N ASP A 22 7.46 -7.34 -6.06
CA ASP A 22 7.51 -5.88 -6.06
C ASP A 22 8.79 -5.35 -5.42
N PHE A 23 9.86 -5.30 -6.21
CA PHE A 23 11.16 -4.76 -5.82
C PHE A 23 11.34 -3.29 -6.24
N ASN A 24 10.24 -2.55 -6.28
CA ASN A 24 10.30 -1.10 -6.52
C ASN A 24 10.74 -0.38 -5.23
N VAL A 25 12.01 -0.49 -4.92
CA VAL A 25 12.67 0.05 -3.72
C VAL A 25 13.42 1.35 -4.03
N PRO A 26 13.63 2.23 -3.05
CA PRO A 26 14.44 3.43 -3.25
C PRO A 26 15.93 3.07 -3.37
N LEU A 27 16.58 3.67 -4.36
CA LEU A 27 18.02 3.58 -4.56
C LEU A 27 18.67 4.94 -4.26
N LYS A 28 19.84 4.91 -3.63
CA LYS A 28 20.72 6.06 -3.46
C LYS A 28 22.16 5.61 -3.74
N ASP A 29 22.84 6.34 -4.59
CA ASP A 29 24.23 6.07 -5.00
C ASP A 29 24.46 4.63 -5.51
N GLY A 30 23.44 4.03 -6.14
CA GLY A 30 23.48 2.67 -6.67
C GLY A 30 23.28 1.56 -5.63
N GLU A 31 22.83 1.90 -4.43
CA GLU A 31 22.55 0.94 -3.34
C GLU A 31 21.08 1.05 -2.89
N VAL A 32 20.53 -0.08 -2.41
CA VAL A 32 19.18 -0.13 -1.83
C VAL A 32 19.22 0.49 -0.44
N VAL A 33 18.42 1.55 -0.20
CA VAL A 33 18.36 2.23 1.09
C VAL A 33 17.19 1.79 1.98
N ASP A 34 16.20 1.10 1.40
CA ASP A 34 15.10 0.46 2.10
C ASP A 34 14.78 -0.87 1.41
N ASP A 35 14.98 -1.97 2.11
CA ASP A 35 14.78 -3.33 1.61
C ASP A 35 13.47 -3.99 2.08
N THR A 36 12.56 -3.24 2.69
CA THR A 36 11.30 -3.75 3.27
C THR A 36 10.50 -4.58 2.26
N ARG A 37 10.39 -4.13 1.01
CA ARG A 37 9.67 -4.87 -0.04
C ARG A 37 10.39 -6.14 -0.48
N ILE A 38 11.71 -6.15 -0.44
CA ILE A 38 12.49 -7.36 -0.76
C ILE A 38 12.24 -8.40 0.33
N ARG A 39 12.33 -7.99 1.61
CA ARG A 39 12.06 -8.85 2.76
C ARG A 39 10.64 -9.41 2.76
N ALA A 40 9.66 -8.61 2.37
CA ALA A 40 8.27 -9.05 2.29
C ALA A 40 8.04 -10.20 1.28
N ALA A 41 8.87 -10.31 0.23
CA ALA A 41 8.79 -11.37 -0.76
C ALA A 41 9.63 -12.61 -0.40
N LEU A 42 10.52 -12.54 0.61
CA LEU A 42 11.39 -13.66 0.97
C LEU A 42 10.63 -14.96 1.27
N PRO A 43 9.51 -14.96 2.03
CA PRO A 43 8.80 -16.20 2.32
C PRO A 43 8.37 -16.97 1.07
N THR A 44 7.90 -16.27 0.03
CA THR A 44 7.56 -16.89 -1.26
C THR A 44 8.80 -17.42 -1.99
N ILE A 45 9.88 -16.65 -2.01
CA ILE A 45 11.12 -17.01 -2.68
C ILE A 45 11.77 -18.22 -2.00
N GLU A 46 11.89 -18.21 -0.69
CA GLU A 46 12.46 -19.30 0.11
C GLU A 46 11.67 -20.59 -0.05
N TYR A 47 10.33 -20.50 0.03
CA TYR A 47 9.46 -21.65 -0.23
C TYR A 47 9.72 -22.28 -1.59
N LEU A 48 9.78 -21.48 -2.65
CA LEU A 48 10.07 -21.97 -4.00
C LEU A 48 11.44 -22.66 -4.11
N LEU A 49 12.47 -22.05 -3.52
CA LEU A 49 13.84 -22.60 -3.54
C LEU A 49 13.92 -23.89 -2.75
N ASP A 50 13.32 -23.97 -1.57
CA ASP A 50 13.36 -25.12 -0.68
C ASP A 50 12.56 -26.31 -1.24
N HIS A 51 11.56 -26.05 -2.12
CA HIS A 51 10.84 -27.07 -2.86
C HIS A 51 11.45 -27.42 -4.22
N GLY A 52 12.71 -26.98 -4.46
CA GLY A 52 13.47 -27.37 -5.65
C GLY A 52 12.99 -26.72 -6.94
N ALA A 53 12.29 -25.57 -6.87
CA ALA A 53 11.96 -24.80 -8.06
C ALA A 53 13.18 -24.12 -8.66
N ARG A 54 13.16 -23.88 -9.97
CA ARG A 54 14.08 -22.99 -10.71
C ARG A 54 13.42 -21.64 -10.78
N VAL A 55 13.82 -20.70 -9.92
CA VAL A 55 13.06 -19.48 -9.70
C VAL A 55 13.54 -18.37 -10.64
N ILE A 56 12.63 -17.78 -11.40
CA ILE A 56 12.89 -16.62 -12.25
C ILE A 56 12.07 -15.45 -11.70
N LEU A 57 12.74 -14.53 -11.02
CA LEU A 57 12.10 -13.32 -10.51
C LEU A 57 12.02 -12.26 -11.57
N MET A 58 10.88 -11.56 -11.59
CA MET A 58 10.68 -10.37 -12.41
C MET A 58 10.05 -9.25 -11.59
N SER A 59 10.53 -8.03 -11.80
CA SER A 59 10.04 -6.84 -11.11
C SER A 59 10.17 -5.59 -11.97
N HIS A 60 9.55 -4.52 -11.52
CA HIS A 60 9.82 -3.18 -12.01
C HIS A 60 10.57 -2.36 -10.97
N LEU A 61 11.26 -1.33 -11.42
CA LEU A 61 11.91 -0.33 -10.58
C LEU A 61 11.71 1.06 -11.19
N GLY A 62 11.18 1.99 -10.42
CA GLY A 62 11.00 3.38 -10.84
C GLY A 62 10.07 3.57 -12.04
N ARG A 63 10.35 4.61 -12.82
CA ARG A 63 9.54 5.01 -13.98
C ARG A 63 10.40 5.32 -15.21
N PRO A 64 11.13 4.33 -15.73
CA PRO A 64 11.92 4.54 -16.96
C PRO A 64 11.01 4.87 -18.14
N ALA A 65 11.62 5.40 -19.23
CA ALA A 65 10.92 5.79 -20.45
C ALA A 65 10.31 4.60 -21.20
N GLY A 66 10.85 3.39 -21.01
CA GLY A 66 10.38 2.18 -21.69
C GLY A 66 10.89 2.03 -23.11
N THR A 67 12.05 2.61 -23.40
CA THR A 67 12.71 2.59 -24.72
C THR A 67 14.07 1.88 -24.69
N GLY A 68 14.32 1.09 -23.65
CA GLY A 68 15.56 0.35 -23.45
C GLY A 68 16.18 0.59 -22.08
N PHE A 69 17.41 0.17 -21.92
CA PHE A 69 18.14 0.20 -20.64
C PHE A 69 18.45 1.62 -20.16
N GLU A 70 18.11 1.88 -18.89
CA GLU A 70 18.41 3.12 -18.18
C GLU A 70 19.14 2.75 -16.86
N PRO A 71 20.44 3.06 -16.69
CA PRO A 71 21.26 2.60 -15.57
C PRO A 71 20.69 2.95 -14.18
N ALA A 72 20.03 4.11 -14.05
CA ALA A 72 19.42 4.55 -12.78
C ALA A 72 18.26 3.66 -12.30
N PHE A 73 17.70 2.85 -13.19
CA PHE A 73 16.58 1.97 -12.92
C PHE A 73 16.91 0.48 -13.09
N SER A 74 18.22 0.11 -13.16
CA SER A 74 18.63 -1.29 -13.22
C SER A 74 18.34 -2.02 -11.92
N LEU A 75 17.90 -3.27 -12.02
CA LEU A 75 17.68 -4.17 -10.88
C LEU A 75 18.99 -4.83 -10.37
N ALA A 76 20.15 -4.55 -10.97
CA ALA A 76 21.42 -5.11 -10.51
C ALA A 76 21.73 -4.83 -9.02
N PRO A 77 21.49 -3.62 -8.46
CA PRO A 77 21.66 -3.39 -7.01
C PRO A 77 20.69 -4.23 -6.17
N VAL A 78 19.48 -4.44 -6.65
CA VAL A 78 18.47 -5.28 -5.98
C VAL A 78 18.89 -6.74 -5.96
N ALA A 79 19.48 -7.25 -7.07
CA ALA A 79 20.03 -8.61 -7.12
C ALA A 79 21.14 -8.83 -6.08
N ARG A 80 22.05 -7.85 -5.90
CA ARG A 80 23.08 -7.91 -4.86
C ARG A 80 22.46 -7.96 -3.46
N ARG A 81 21.51 -7.03 -3.18
CA ARG A 81 20.84 -6.98 -1.87
C ARG A 81 20.06 -8.25 -1.57
N LEU A 82 19.34 -8.79 -2.56
CA LEU A 82 18.62 -10.06 -2.42
C LEU A 82 19.57 -11.23 -2.14
N SER A 83 20.75 -11.27 -2.80
CA SER A 83 21.77 -12.29 -2.55
C SER A 83 22.30 -12.25 -1.11
N GLU A 84 22.52 -11.05 -0.56
CA GLU A 84 22.91 -10.86 0.84
C GLU A 84 21.83 -11.37 1.81
N LEU A 85 20.57 -11.02 1.57
CA LEU A 85 19.45 -11.40 2.42
C LEU A 85 19.22 -12.91 2.45
N LEU A 86 19.32 -13.56 1.29
CA LEU A 86 19.15 -15.01 1.16
C LEU A 86 20.38 -15.82 1.58
N GLY A 87 21.58 -15.20 1.66
CA GLY A 87 22.83 -15.93 1.81
C GLY A 87 23.12 -16.90 0.65
N LYS A 88 22.50 -16.70 -0.52
CA LYS A 88 22.62 -17.53 -1.73
C LYS A 88 22.92 -16.66 -2.94
N ALA A 89 23.60 -17.22 -3.93
CA ALA A 89 23.87 -16.51 -5.18
C ALA A 89 22.58 -16.25 -5.97
N VAL A 90 22.39 -15.00 -6.41
CA VAL A 90 21.34 -14.60 -7.34
C VAL A 90 21.96 -14.37 -8.71
N VAL A 91 21.58 -15.17 -9.69
CA VAL A 91 21.97 -14.93 -11.10
C VAL A 91 21.22 -13.70 -11.58
N PHE A 92 21.89 -12.81 -12.30
CA PHE A 92 21.26 -11.60 -12.84
C PHE A 92 21.32 -11.61 -14.37
N ALA A 93 20.19 -11.39 -15.06
CA ALA A 93 20.12 -11.20 -16.50
C ALA A 93 20.10 -9.71 -16.85
N THR A 94 20.79 -9.35 -17.93
CA THR A 94 20.93 -7.96 -18.40
C THR A 94 19.82 -7.53 -19.35
N ASP A 95 18.89 -8.42 -19.64
CA ASP A 95 17.68 -8.16 -20.40
C ASP A 95 16.44 -8.81 -19.73
N THR A 96 15.25 -8.63 -20.35
CA THR A 96 13.99 -9.13 -19.77
C THR A 96 13.50 -10.42 -20.43
N ILE A 97 13.51 -10.50 -21.77
CA ILE A 97 12.97 -11.62 -22.55
C ILE A 97 13.89 -12.04 -23.72
N ASP A 98 15.06 -11.41 -23.83
CA ASP A 98 15.98 -11.64 -24.94
C ASP A 98 16.98 -12.77 -24.64
N SER A 99 18.14 -12.73 -25.30
CA SER A 99 19.06 -13.86 -25.31
C SER A 99 19.68 -14.19 -23.97
N ASP A 100 19.98 -13.18 -23.13
CA ASP A 100 20.64 -13.39 -21.84
C ASP A 100 19.66 -14.00 -20.82
N ALA A 101 18.45 -13.44 -20.70
CA ALA A 101 17.40 -13.98 -19.82
C ALA A 101 17.01 -15.41 -20.23
N ARG A 102 16.84 -15.68 -21.52
CA ARG A 102 16.51 -17.01 -22.04
C ARG A 102 17.62 -18.03 -21.76
N ALA A 103 18.88 -17.67 -22.04
CA ALA A 103 20.02 -18.55 -21.80
C ALA A 103 20.17 -18.88 -20.30
N LYS A 104 20.08 -17.86 -19.43
CA LYS A 104 20.22 -18.03 -17.99
C LYS A 104 19.03 -18.78 -17.37
N SER A 105 17.80 -18.50 -17.82
CA SER A 105 16.60 -19.24 -17.40
C SER A 105 16.70 -20.73 -17.73
N ALA A 106 17.16 -21.07 -18.96
CA ALA A 106 17.33 -22.45 -19.38
C ALA A 106 18.47 -23.19 -18.63
N ALA A 107 19.50 -22.47 -18.17
CA ALA A 107 20.67 -23.02 -17.48
C ALA A 107 20.46 -23.18 -15.95
N LEU A 108 19.37 -22.68 -15.37
CA LEU A 108 19.11 -22.81 -13.94
C LEU A 108 18.99 -24.29 -13.53
N ALA A 109 19.65 -24.63 -12.44
CA ALA A 109 19.44 -25.89 -11.74
C ALA A 109 18.36 -25.74 -10.65
N ASP A 110 17.86 -26.87 -10.15
CA ASP A 110 16.85 -26.90 -9.09
C ASP A 110 17.40 -26.16 -7.83
N GLY A 111 16.55 -25.33 -7.23
CA GLY A 111 16.91 -24.48 -6.07
C GLY A 111 17.78 -23.26 -6.42
N GLN A 112 17.98 -22.96 -7.70
CA GLN A 112 18.67 -21.73 -8.14
C GLN A 112 17.68 -20.60 -8.46
N LEU A 113 18.21 -19.36 -8.41
CA LEU A 113 17.46 -18.11 -8.55
C LEU A 113 18.07 -17.21 -9.61
N LEU A 114 17.22 -16.73 -10.52
CA LEU A 114 17.51 -15.70 -11.52
C LEU A 114 16.65 -14.48 -11.24
N LEU A 115 17.22 -13.27 -11.28
CA LEU A 115 16.47 -12.02 -11.41
C LEU A 115 16.72 -11.47 -12.81
N ILE A 116 15.67 -11.23 -13.59
CA ILE A 116 15.76 -10.56 -14.88
C ILE A 116 15.78 -9.04 -14.72
N GLU A 117 16.18 -8.31 -15.76
CA GLU A 117 16.26 -6.84 -15.73
C GLU A 117 14.85 -6.20 -15.62
N ASN A 118 14.84 -4.90 -15.34
CA ASN A 118 13.64 -4.11 -15.09
C ASN A 118 12.63 -4.21 -16.23
N LEU A 119 11.48 -4.80 -15.96
CA LEU A 119 10.38 -5.01 -16.91
C LEU A 119 9.96 -3.72 -17.65
N ARG A 120 10.09 -2.57 -16.99
CA ARG A 120 9.67 -1.27 -17.55
C ARG A 120 10.65 -0.69 -18.55
N PHE A 121 11.77 -1.36 -18.81
CA PHE A 121 12.63 -1.01 -19.96
C PHE A 121 11.95 -1.35 -21.28
N ASP A 122 10.96 -2.24 -21.28
CA ASP A 122 10.09 -2.49 -22.42
C ASP A 122 8.72 -1.81 -22.24
N LYS A 123 8.29 -1.08 -23.27
CA LYS A 123 6.95 -0.44 -23.31
C LYS A 123 5.81 -1.45 -23.29
N GLY A 124 6.07 -2.69 -23.70
CA GLY A 124 5.12 -3.79 -23.72
C GLY A 124 4.62 -4.16 -22.32
N GLU A 125 5.45 -3.98 -21.29
CA GLU A 125 5.04 -4.23 -19.91
C GLU A 125 3.77 -3.46 -19.52
N LYS A 126 3.80 -2.12 -19.65
CA LYS A 126 2.67 -1.28 -19.27
C LYS A 126 1.45 -1.41 -20.17
N LYS A 127 1.66 -1.83 -21.42
CA LYS A 127 0.60 -1.98 -22.44
C LYS A 127 -0.08 -3.34 -22.40
N ASN A 128 0.41 -4.26 -21.56
CA ASN A 128 -0.01 -5.66 -21.58
C ASN A 128 0.14 -6.25 -23.00
N ASP A 129 1.27 -5.96 -23.64
CA ASP A 129 1.53 -6.34 -25.02
C ASP A 129 1.62 -7.87 -25.16
N PRO A 130 0.88 -8.48 -26.11
CA PRO A 130 0.83 -9.94 -26.25
C PRO A 130 2.19 -10.58 -26.56
N ASP A 131 3.04 -9.95 -27.35
CA ASP A 131 4.36 -10.49 -27.72
C ASP A 131 5.29 -10.46 -26.50
N PHE A 132 5.22 -9.38 -25.71
CA PHE A 132 5.96 -9.28 -24.45
C PHE A 132 5.46 -10.30 -23.41
N CYS A 133 4.15 -10.50 -23.29
CA CYS A 133 3.56 -11.55 -22.44
C CYS A 133 4.05 -12.94 -22.84
N GLN A 134 4.07 -13.24 -24.15
CA GLN A 134 4.56 -14.51 -24.68
C GLN A 134 6.06 -14.68 -24.42
N GLY A 135 6.84 -13.59 -24.57
CA GLY A 135 8.26 -13.55 -24.23
C GLY A 135 8.50 -13.92 -22.76
N LEU A 136 7.78 -13.29 -21.83
CA LEU A 136 7.84 -13.61 -20.39
C LEU A 136 7.41 -15.05 -20.12
N ALA A 137 6.29 -15.50 -20.67
CA ALA A 137 5.78 -16.87 -20.49
C ALA A 137 6.76 -17.93 -20.96
N SER A 138 7.58 -17.67 -22.00
CA SER A 138 8.59 -18.59 -22.49
C SER A 138 9.70 -18.91 -21.49
N LEU A 139 9.91 -18.08 -20.49
CA LEU A 139 10.92 -18.25 -19.45
C LEU A 139 10.53 -19.28 -18.40
N GLY A 140 9.22 -19.51 -18.18
CA GLY A 140 8.70 -20.35 -17.09
C GLY A 140 7.76 -21.44 -17.53
N ASP A 141 7.48 -22.36 -16.63
CA ASP A 141 6.51 -23.47 -16.80
C ASP A 141 5.22 -23.19 -16.01
N LEU A 142 5.30 -22.33 -14.99
CA LEU A 142 4.18 -21.79 -14.23
C LEU A 142 4.49 -20.37 -13.73
N TYR A 143 3.45 -19.65 -13.32
CA TYR A 143 3.52 -18.27 -12.90
C TYR A 143 3.05 -18.11 -11.44
N VAL A 144 3.79 -17.31 -10.67
CA VAL A 144 3.41 -16.88 -9.32
C VAL A 144 3.36 -15.36 -9.27
N ASN A 145 2.23 -14.80 -8.81
CA ASN A 145 2.12 -13.38 -8.52
C ASN A 145 2.26 -13.13 -7.02
N ASP A 146 3.33 -12.45 -6.62
CA ASP A 146 3.58 -12.03 -5.23
C ASP A 146 3.71 -10.51 -5.09
N ALA A 147 3.32 -9.79 -6.14
CA ALA A 147 3.45 -8.33 -6.22
C ALA A 147 2.11 -7.63 -6.00
N PHE A 148 1.57 -7.67 -4.79
CA PHE A 148 0.28 -7.05 -4.49
C PHE A 148 0.25 -5.57 -4.83
N GLY A 149 1.32 -4.80 -4.53
CA GLY A 149 1.40 -3.37 -4.85
C GLY A 149 1.29 -3.03 -6.36
N ALA A 150 1.52 -4.01 -7.25
CA ALA A 150 1.35 -3.86 -8.69
C ALA A 150 0.05 -4.50 -9.23
N ALA A 151 -0.69 -5.25 -8.42
CA ALA A 151 -1.83 -6.08 -8.86
C ALA A 151 -3.05 -5.27 -9.34
N HIS A 152 -3.12 -3.98 -9.00
CA HIS A 152 -4.17 -3.05 -9.47
C HIS A 152 -4.01 -2.65 -10.94
N ARG A 153 -2.92 -3.03 -11.60
CA ARG A 153 -2.62 -2.68 -13.00
C ARG A 153 -2.66 -3.91 -13.89
N ALA A 154 -3.35 -3.81 -15.02
CA ALA A 154 -3.37 -4.85 -16.05
C ALA A 154 -2.10 -4.77 -16.92
N HIS A 155 -0.93 -5.06 -16.33
CA HIS A 155 0.35 -5.10 -17.04
C HIS A 155 0.65 -6.51 -17.54
N ALA A 156 1.60 -6.65 -18.47
CA ALA A 156 2.02 -7.94 -19.00
C ALA A 156 2.46 -8.90 -17.89
N SER A 157 3.25 -8.41 -16.93
CA SER A 157 3.79 -9.24 -15.85
C SER A 157 2.82 -9.53 -14.71
N THR A 158 1.68 -8.82 -14.61
CA THR A 158 0.69 -9.01 -13.53
C THR A 158 -0.58 -9.70 -13.98
N ALA A 159 -1.06 -9.43 -15.20
CA ALA A 159 -2.30 -9.97 -15.73
C ALA A 159 -2.07 -10.80 -17.01
N GLY A 160 -1.28 -10.27 -17.96
CA GLY A 160 -1.12 -10.91 -19.27
C GLY A 160 -0.49 -12.29 -19.21
N VAL A 161 0.66 -12.43 -18.53
CA VAL A 161 1.36 -13.71 -18.41
C VAL A 161 0.55 -14.78 -17.65
N ALA A 162 -0.30 -14.36 -16.73
CA ALA A 162 -1.16 -15.26 -15.96
C ALA A 162 -2.22 -15.98 -16.83
N THR A 163 -2.52 -15.45 -18.01
CA THR A 163 -3.43 -16.11 -18.98
C THR A 163 -2.72 -17.15 -19.84
N LEU A 164 -1.38 -17.19 -19.83
CA LEU A 164 -0.55 -18.05 -20.68
C LEU A 164 0.06 -19.23 -19.91
N LEU A 165 0.12 -19.16 -18.59
CA LEU A 165 0.72 -20.17 -17.72
C LEU A 165 -0.25 -20.55 -16.58
N PRO A 166 -0.15 -21.77 -16.00
CA PRO A 166 -0.80 -22.05 -14.72
C PRO A 166 -0.36 -21.00 -13.70
N ALA A 167 -1.33 -20.27 -13.09
CA ALA A 167 -1.09 -19.09 -12.29
C ALA A 167 -1.52 -19.27 -10.84
N TYR A 168 -0.70 -18.79 -9.90
CA TYR A 168 -0.90 -18.91 -8.46
C TYR A 168 -0.55 -17.62 -7.75
N ALA A 169 -1.18 -17.38 -6.59
CA ALA A 169 -0.82 -16.30 -5.69
C ALA A 169 0.35 -16.72 -4.78
N GLY A 170 1.37 -15.89 -4.68
CA GLY A 170 2.40 -16.03 -3.65
C GLY A 170 1.88 -15.65 -2.26
N PHE A 171 2.68 -15.91 -1.23
CA PHE A 171 2.25 -15.71 0.17
C PHE A 171 1.95 -14.28 0.52
N LEU A 172 2.76 -13.31 0.02
CA LEU A 172 2.51 -11.89 0.26
C LEU A 172 1.18 -11.46 -0.36
N LEU A 173 0.96 -11.75 -1.63
CA LEU A 173 -0.28 -11.39 -2.32
C LEU A 173 -1.49 -12.06 -1.67
N SER A 174 -1.40 -13.36 -1.33
CA SER A 174 -2.48 -14.09 -0.67
C SER A 174 -2.83 -13.49 0.67
N ARG A 175 -1.82 -13.15 1.49
CA ARG A 175 -2.00 -12.52 2.80
C ARG A 175 -2.64 -11.14 2.69
N GLU A 176 -2.15 -10.30 1.77
CA GLU A 176 -2.72 -8.95 1.53
C GLU A 176 -4.20 -9.03 1.14
N VAL A 177 -4.52 -9.87 0.17
CA VAL A 177 -5.90 -10.04 -0.32
C VAL A 177 -6.81 -10.62 0.77
N SER A 178 -6.37 -11.66 1.49
CA SER A 178 -7.19 -12.29 2.53
C SER A 178 -7.42 -11.37 3.73
N THR A 179 -6.40 -10.63 4.17
CA THR A 179 -6.51 -9.68 5.29
C THR A 179 -7.47 -8.54 4.96
N LEU A 180 -7.26 -7.86 3.81
CA LEU A 180 -8.09 -6.72 3.44
C LEU A 180 -9.53 -7.12 3.11
N LYS A 181 -9.75 -8.25 2.46
CA LYS A 181 -11.11 -8.77 2.24
C LYS A 181 -11.77 -9.23 3.52
N GLY A 182 -11.04 -9.95 4.38
CA GLY A 182 -11.55 -10.39 5.68
C GLY A 182 -12.03 -9.22 6.54
N MET A 183 -11.24 -8.14 6.57
CA MET A 183 -11.60 -6.88 7.23
C MET A 183 -12.90 -6.26 6.69
N LEU A 184 -13.15 -6.35 5.38
CA LEU A 184 -14.36 -5.78 4.77
C LEU A 184 -15.58 -6.70 4.86
N GLU A 185 -15.40 -8.01 4.62
CA GLU A 185 -16.50 -8.97 4.52
C GLU A 185 -16.95 -9.49 5.88
N ASN A 186 -16.03 -9.61 6.84
CA ASN A 186 -16.32 -10.18 8.17
C ASN A 186 -15.44 -9.58 9.29
N PRO A 187 -15.48 -8.25 9.53
CA PRO A 187 -14.67 -7.62 10.58
C PRO A 187 -15.10 -8.07 11.98
N GLN A 188 -14.14 -8.13 12.90
CA GLN A 188 -14.47 -8.14 14.32
C GLN A 188 -15.01 -6.77 14.72
N ARG A 189 -16.20 -6.73 15.33
CA ARG A 189 -16.85 -5.45 15.71
C ARG A 189 -16.62 -5.12 17.18
N PRO A 190 -16.53 -3.81 17.53
CA PRO A 190 -16.69 -2.63 16.67
C PRO A 190 -15.54 -2.42 15.68
N PHE A 191 -15.84 -1.99 14.46
CA PHE A 191 -14.86 -1.67 13.43
C PHE A 191 -14.70 -0.15 13.30
N ALA A 192 -13.50 0.36 13.57
CA ALA A 192 -13.11 1.75 13.39
C ALA A 192 -12.20 1.93 12.17
N ALA A 193 -12.58 2.81 11.26
CA ALA A 193 -11.68 3.23 10.18
C ALA A 193 -11.17 4.65 10.46
N ILE A 194 -9.86 4.85 10.26
CA ILE A 194 -9.16 6.13 10.45
C ILE A 194 -8.67 6.59 9.10
N LEU A 195 -9.17 7.72 8.64
CA LEU A 195 -8.80 8.32 7.36
C LEU A 195 -8.24 9.73 7.56
N GLY A 196 -7.04 9.93 7.04
CA GLY A 196 -6.37 11.21 7.02
C GLY A 196 -5.78 11.53 5.65
N GLY A 197 -4.84 12.49 5.64
CA GLY A 197 -4.22 12.99 4.42
C GLY A 197 -4.73 14.36 3.98
N SER A 198 -4.24 14.87 2.85
CA SER A 198 -4.44 16.28 2.48
C SER A 198 -5.79 16.59 1.85
N LYS A 199 -6.33 15.70 1.00
CA LYS A 199 -7.49 15.99 0.14
C LYS A 199 -8.60 14.96 0.28
N VAL A 200 -9.84 15.42 0.38
CA VAL A 200 -11.02 14.56 0.39
C VAL A 200 -11.23 13.90 -0.98
N SER A 201 -10.91 14.60 -2.08
CA SER A 201 -11.02 14.06 -3.44
C SER A 201 -10.32 12.73 -3.66
N ASP A 202 -9.17 12.53 -2.98
CA ASP A 202 -8.38 11.31 -3.09
C ASP A 202 -8.98 10.14 -2.28
N LYS A 203 -9.96 10.42 -1.41
CA LYS A 203 -10.54 9.45 -0.45
C LYS A 203 -12.03 9.19 -0.64
N VAL A 204 -12.70 9.92 -1.56
CA VAL A 204 -14.16 9.81 -1.75
C VAL A 204 -14.64 8.38 -1.90
N ALA A 205 -14.00 7.60 -2.78
CA ALA A 205 -14.41 6.21 -3.03
C ALA A 205 -14.14 5.29 -1.83
N VAL A 206 -13.04 5.53 -1.09
CA VAL A 206 -12.72 4.79 0.14
C VAL A 206 -13.74 5.10 1.24
N ILE A 207 -14.09 6.39 1.42
CA ILE A 207 -15.07 6.82 2.42
C ILE A 207 -16.42 6.18 2.13
N ASP A 208 -16.89 6.25 0.88
CA ASP A 208 -18.16 5.67 0.47
C ASP A 208 -18.24 4.16 0.72
N ALA A 209 -17.17 3.43 0.42
CA ALA A 209 -17.08 1.99 0.65
C ALA A 209 -17.02 1.65 2.15
N LEU A 210 -16.27 2.41 2.94
CA LEU A 210 -16.14 2.16 4.37
C LEU A 210 -17.41 2.49 5.15
N ILE A 211 -18.18 3.52 4.77
CA ILE A 211 -19.47 3.84 5.43
C ILE A 211 -20.41 2.61 5.45
N ASP A 212 -20.36 1.77 4.43
CA ASP A 212 -21.19 0.57 4.38
C ASP A 212 -20.71 -0.57 5.30
N ASN A 213 -19.49 -0.46 5.85
CA ASN A 213 -18.80 -1.57 6.54
C ASN A 213 -18.37 -1.28 7.99
N VAL A 214 -18.21 0.00 8.38
CA VAL A 214 -17.66 0.38 9.68
C VAL A 214 -18.72 0.79 10.70
N ASP A 215 -18.37 0.76 12.00
CA ASP A 215 -19.20 1.33 13.05
C ASP A 215 -18.78 2.78 13.35
N THR A 216 -17.49 3.09 13.21
CA THR A 216 -16.94 4.44 13.42
C THR A 216 -15.97 4.81 12.30
N LEU A 217 -16.12 6.03 11.77
CA LEU A 217 -15.20 6.62 10.80
C LEU A 217 -14.56 7.86 11.41
N ILE A 218 -13.23 7.80 11.60
CA ILE A 218 -12.41 8.86 12.19
C ILE A 218 -11.75 9.64 11.06
N ILE A 219 -11.99 10.93 10.97
CA ILE A 219 -11.47 11.81 9.90
C ILE A 219 -10.47 12.80 10.47
N GLY A 220 -9.26 12.85 9.89
CA GLY A 220 -8.21 13.81 10.25
C GLY A 220 -7.49 14.35 9.02
N GLY A 221 -6.31 14.95 9.25
CA GLY A 221 -5.50 15.55 8.20
C GLY A 221 -6.16 16.77 7.53
N GLY A 222 -5.57 17.28 6.47
CA GLY A 222 -6.09 18.42 5.72
C GLY A 222 -7.50 18.23 5.15
N MET A 223 -7.86 16.98 4.85
CA MET A 223 -9.19 16.66 4.34
C MET A 223 -10.33 16.98 5.34
N CYS A 224 -10.06 16.96 6.66
CA CYS A 224 -11.08 17.24 7.68
C CYS A 224 -11.66 18.67 7.55
N PHE A 225 -10.88 19.63 7.04
CA PHE A 225 -11.38 21.01 6.87
C PHE A 225 -12.47 21.13 5.80
N THR A 226 -12.47 20.24 4.80
CA THR A 226 -13.59 20.17 3.84
C THR A 226 -14.86 19.61 4.53
N PHE A 227 -14.74 18.68 5.48
CA PHE A 227 -15.85 18.21 6.29
C PHE A 227 -16.39 19.29 7.24
N LEU A 228 -15.49 20.03 7.91
CA LEU A 228 -15.88 21.15 8.77
C LEU A 228 -16.58 22.25 7.97
N LEU A 229 -16.09 22.57 6.77
CA LEU A 229 -16.73 23.51 5.86
C LEU A 229 -18.13 23.03 5.43
N ALA A 230 -18.31 21.72 5.18
CA ALA A 230 -19.60 21.11 4.86
C ALA A 230 -20.61 21.20 6.01
N GLN A 231 -20.13 21.31 7.27
CA GLN A 231 -20.94 21.61 8.45
C GLN A 231 -21.18 23.11 8.68
N GLY A 232 -20.72 24.00 7.78
CA GLY A 232 -20.88 25.44 7.87
C GLY A 232 -19.86 26.16 8.75
N LYS A 233 -18.78 25.49 9.18
CA LYS A 233 -17.72 26.08 9.99
C LYS A 233 -16.76 26.91 9.14
N GLN A 234 -16.13 27.93 9.77
CA GLN A 234 -15.03 28.68 9.16
C GLN A 234 -13.73 27.91 9.37
N VAL A 235 -12.92 27.76 8.32
CA VAL A 235 -11.69 26.97 8.36
C VAL A 235 -10.42 27.79 8.09
N GLY A 236 -10.51 29.11 8.14
CA GLY A 236 -9.42 30.02 7.90
C GLY A 236 -8.76 29.82 6.53
N SER A 237 -7.44 29.87 6.50
CA SER A 237 -6.62 29.59 5.32
C SER A 237 -6.25 28.09 5.17
N SER A 238 -6.88 27.21 5.95
CA SER A 238 -6.66 25.75 5.86
C SER A 238 -6.93 25.20 4.47
N LEU A 239 -6.25 24.10 4.13
CA LEU A 239 -6.49 23.37 2.88
C LEU A 239 -7.94 22.90 2.84
N LYS A 240 -8.66 23.22 1.77
CA LYS A 240 -10.07 22.88 1.59
C LYS A 240 -10.40 22.68 0.12
N GLU A 241 -11.38 21.86 -0.15
CA GLU A 241 -11.87 21.59 -1.51
C GLU A 241 -13.36 21.95 -1.59
N GLU A 242 -13.66 23.24 -1.84
CA GLU A 242 -15.02 23.78 -1.83
C GLU A 242 -15.96 23.06 -2.81
N GLN A 243 -15.43 22.62 -3.96
CA GLN A 243 -16.16 21.85 -4.97
C GLN A 243 -16.65 20.49 -4.46
N TRP A 244 -16.09 19.96 -3.35
CA TRP A 244 -16.48 18.68 -2.77
C TRP A 244 -17.44 18.79 -1.59
N VAL A 245 -17.80 20.00 -1.15
CA VAL A 245 -18.68 20.24 0.02
C VAL A 245 -20.00 19.50 -0.11
N SER A 246 -20.69 19.62 -1.25
CA SER A 246 -21.97 18.92 -1.47
C SER A 246 -21.81 17.40 -1.42
N ARG A 247 -20.69 16.87 -1.91
CA ARG A 247 -20.41 15.43 -1.84
C ARG A 247 -20.17 14.98 -0.41
N VAL A 248 -19.41 15.74 0.37
CA VAL A 248 -19.16 15.49 1.80
C VAL A 248 -20.47 15.54 2.60
N GLN A 249 -21.37 16.49 2.32
CA GLN A 249 -22.69 16.54 2.94
C GLN A 249 -23.50 15.25 2.66
N ALA A 250 -23.45 14.76 1.42
CA ALA A 250 -24.09 13.49 1.07
C ALA A 250 -23.48 12.29 1.81
N MET A 251 -22.15 12.29 2.03
CA MET A 251 -21.46 11.23 2.82
C MET A 251 -21.87 11.29 4.28
N LEU A 252 -21.95 12.47 4.88
CA LEU A 252 -22.41 12.65 6.27
C LEU A 252 -23.84 12.13 6.43
N ALA A 253 -24.75 12.47 5.51
CA ALA A 253 -26.12 11.99 5.51
C ALA A 253 -26.21 10.46 5.31
N LYS A 254 -25.37 9.88 4.42
CA LYS A 254 -25.28 8.42 4.23
C LYS A 254 -24.83 7.74 5.51
N ALA A 255 -23.78 8.25 6.17
CA ALA A 255 -23.27 7.68 7.41
C ALA A 255 -24.33 7.68 8.51
N GLU A 256 -25.07 8.80 8.66
CA GLU A 256 -26.18 8.90 9.61
C GLU A 256 -27.27 7.86 9.31
N ALA A 257 -27.66 7.73 8.04
CA ALA A 257 -28.65 6.74 7.62
C ALA A 257 -28.22 5.29 7.84
N CYS A 258 -26.91 5.02 7.75
CA CYS A 258 -26.31 3.69 8.03
C CYS A 258 -26.01 3.46 9.51
N GLY A 259 -26.19 4.46 10.39
CA GLY A 259 -25.87 4.37 11.83
C GLY A 259 -24.36 4.44 12.11
N VAL A 260 -23.55 4.91 11.16
CA VAL A 260 -22.11 5.05 11.29
C VAL A 260 -21.76 6.35 12.01
N LYS A 261 -20.94 6.27 13.04
CA LYS A 261 -20.48 7.43 13.79
C LYS A 261 -19.29 8.07 13.07
N ILE A 262 -19.46 9.26 12.49
CA ILE A 262 -18.33 10.04 11.96
C ILE A 262 -17.75 10.91 13.08
N LEU A 263 -16.45 10.77 13.36
CA LEU A 263 -15.71 11.62 14.27
C LEU A 263 -14.89 12.64 13.49
N LEU A 264 -15.21 13.91 13.67
CA LEU A 264 -14.44 15.04 13.14
C LEU A 264 -13.67 15.71 14.29
N PRO A 265 -12.58 16.46 14.00
CA PRO A 265 -11.89 17.25 15.00
C PRO A 265 -12.83 18.23 15.72
N ILE A 266 -12.57 18.45 17.01
CA ILE A 266 -13.23 19.47 17.84
C ILE A 266 -12.29 20.60 18.19
N ASP A 267 -10.97 20.34 18.13
CA ASP A 267 -9.89 21.30 18.20
C ASP A 267 -8.77 20.93 17.21
N VAL A 268 -8.01 21.90 16.81
CA VAL A 268 -6.93 21.78 15.83
C VAL A 268 -5.71 22.61 16.24
N VAL A 269 -4.53 22.18 15.79
CA VAL A 269 -3.32 22.99 15.82
C VAL A 269 -3.26 23.81 14.55
N VAL A 270 -3.36 25.13 14.69
CA VAL A 270 -3.29 26.06 13.56
C VAL A 270 -1.94 26.79 13.56
N ALA A 271 -1.50 27.23 12.39
CA ALA A 271 -0.25 27.93 12.17
C ALA A 271 -0.44 29.15 11.24
N ASP A 272 0.43 30.14 11.38
CA ASP A 272 0.47 31.36 10.53
C ASP A 272 1.00 31.05 9.12
N ARG A 273 1.78 29.97 8.97
CA ARG A 273 2.34 29.50 7.69
C ARG A 273 2.68 28.02 7.73
N PHE A 274 2.89 27.44 6.56
CA PHE A 274 3.34 26.04 6.42
C PHE A 274 4.87 25.99 6.56
N ALA A 275 5.36 25.90 7.81
CA ALA A 275 6.79 25.82 8.14
C ALA A 275 6.97 25.21 9.53
N GLU A 276 8.12 24.57 9.75
CA GLU A 276 8.45 23.93 11.03
C GLU A 276 8.60 24.94 12.19
N ASP A 277 9.05 26.16 11.87
CA ASP A 277 9.23 27.29 12.79
C ASP A 277 8.02 28.26 12.82
N ALA A 278 6.84 27.81 12.34
CA ALA A 278 5.63 28.63 12.34
C ALA A 278 5.14 28.94 13.76
N GLN A 279 4.45 30.08 13.92
CA GLN A 279 3.73 30.36 15.15
C GLN A 279 2.46 29.52 15.20
N THR A 280 2.32 28.71 16.26
CA THR A 280 1.21 27.76 16.39
C THR A 280 0.32 28.10 17.57
N GLN A 281 -0.95 27.74 17.47
CA GLN A 281 -1.87 27.74 18.60
C GLN A 281 -2.89 26.59 18.46
N VAL A 282 -3.39 26.11 19.60
CA VAL A 282 -4.53 25.18 19.64
C VAL A 282 -5.81 26.00 19.75
N VAL A 283 -6.76 25.72 18.84
CA VAL A 283 -8.05 26.42 18.80
C VAL A 283 -9.20 25.42 18.64
N SER A 284 -10.38 25.79 19.14
CA SER A 284 -11.62 25.11 18.77
C SER A 284 -11.86 25.21 17.26
N VAL A 285 -12.45 24.19 16.66
CA VAL A 285 -12.88 24.22 15.25
C VAL A 285 -13.96 25.28 14.98
N ASP A 286 -14.56 25.86 16.01
CA ASP A 286 -15.51 26.95 15.91
C ASP A 286 -14.82 28.34 15.85
N ASP A 287 -13.52 28.42 16.22
CA ASP A 287 -12.78 29.68 16.41
C ASP A 287 -11.47 29.73 15.60
N ILE A 288 -11.40 29.06 14.45
CA ILE A 288 -10.23 29.07 13.57
C ILE A 288 -10.03 30.48 12.99
N PRO A 289 -8.90 31.17 13.27
CA PRO A 289 -8.64 32.51 12.73
C PRO A 289 -8.56 32.51 11.19
N ALA A 290 -9.05 33.58 10.57
CA ALA A 290 -9.15 33.66 9.11
C ALA A 290 -7.79 33.61 8.39
N ASP A 291 -6.73 34.04 9.04
CA ASP A 291 -5.35 34.12 8.54
C ASP A 291 -4.49 32.91 8.94
N MET A 292 -5.03 31.96 9.71
CA MET A 292 -4.31 30.76 10.12
C MET A 292 -4.81 29.49 9.41
N MET A 293 -3.90 28.53 9.25
CA MET A 293 -4.18 27.23 8.64
C MET A 293 -4.03 26.09 9.66
N GLY A 294 -4.98 25.16 9.65
CA GLY A 294 -4.86 23.95 10.47
C GLY A 294 -3.89 22.96 9.85
N LEU A 295 -2.94 22.46 10.66
CA LEU A 295 -1.88 21.57 10.24
C LEU A 295 -1.82 20.25 11.04
N ASP A 296 -2.54 20.17 12.17
CA ASP A 296 -2.72 18.92 12.94
C ASP A 296 -4.05 18.97 13.71
N ILE A 297 -4.49 17.82 14.21
CA ILE A 297 -5.59 17.74 15.17
C ILE A 297 -5.11 18.20 16.57
N GLY A 298 -6.03 18.76 17.35
CA GLY A 298 -5.71 19.22 18.70
C GLY A 298 -5.72 18.09 19.75
N PRO A 299 -5.32 18.42 21.00
CA PRO A 299 -5.18 17.44 22.08
C PRO A 299 -6.52 16.83 22.52
N GLU A 300 -7.63 17.58 22.53
CA GLU A 300 -8.93 17.05 22.90
C GLU A 300 -9.49 16.13 21.80
N THR A 301 -9.25 16.45 20.53
CA THR A 301 -9.53 15.57 19.39
C THR A 301 -8.74 14.28 19.51
N SER A 302 -7.44 14.37 19.79
CA SER A 302 -6.56 13.21 19.97
C SER A 302 -7.07 12.26 21.07
N LYS A 303 -7.48 12.78 22.22
CA LYS A 303 -8.08 11.97 23.30
C LYS A 303 -9.37 11.27 22.86
N ARG A 304 -10.24 12.01 22.17
CA ARG A 304 -11.51 11.47 21.65
C ARG A 304 -11.28 10.36 20.63
N TYR A 305 -10.30 10.52 19.76
CA TYR A 305 -9.93 9.51 18.75
C TYR A 305 -9.30 8.29 19.42
N ALA A 306 -8.38 8.49 20.36
CA ALA A 306 -7.76 7.41 21.12
C ALA A 306 -8.82 6.55 21.86
N GLN A 307 -9.84 7.17 22.46
CA GLN A 307 -10.92 6.42 23.08
C GLN A 307 -11.71 5.57 22.08
N ALA A 308 -12.06 6.14 20.92
CA ALA A 308 -12.79 5.39 19.89
C ALA A 308 -11.96 4.25 19.29
N ILE A 309 -10.63 4.42 19.22
CA ILE A 309 -9.70 3.37 18.81
C ILE A 309 -9.61 2.27 19.85
N ALA A 310 -9.53 2.62 21.14
CA ALA A 310 -9.46 1.66 22.24
C ALA A 310 -10.72 0.78 22.35
N ASP A 311 -11.88 1.31 21.96
CA ASP A 311 -13.15 0.59 21.98
C ASP A 311 -13.34 -0.34 20.75
N ALA A 312 -12.45 -0.30 19.75
CA ALA A 312 -12.56 -1.06 18.51
C ALA A 312 -11.92 -2.45 18.61
N SER A 313 -12.49 -3.43 17.91
CA SER A 313 -11.93 -4.78 17.72
C SER A 313 -11.27 -4.96 16.36
N THR A 314 -11.59 -4.10 15.38
CA THR A 314 -10.87 -3.96 14.09
C THR A 314 -10.57 -2.49 13.89
N VAL A 315 -9.32 -2.18 13.52
CA VAL A 315 -8.88 -0.82 13.19
C VAL A 315 -8.23 -0.84 11.81
N PHE A 316 -8.77 -0.04 10.89
CA PHE A 316 -8.12 0.25 9.61
C PHE A 316 -7.63 1.69 9.60
N TRP A 317 -6.35 1.91 9.31
CA TRP A 317 -5.79 3.26 9.27
C TRP A 317 -5.13 3.57 7.93
N ASN A 318 -5.55 4.69 7.30
CA ASN A 318 -4.98 5.20 6.07
C ASN A 318 -4.90 6.73 6.04
N GLY A 319 -3.70 7.26 6.15
CA GLY A 319 -3.36 8.69 6.09
C GLY A 319 -3.19 9.34 7.47
N PRO A 320 -2.22 10.26 7.60
CA PRO A 320 -1.86 10.92 8.85
C PRO A 320 -2.91 11.95 9.28
N MET A 321 -2.90 12.30 10.57
CA MET A 321 -3.83 13.26 11.17
C MET A 321 -3.36 14.71 11.04
N GLY A 322 -2.08 14.93 10.76
CA GLY A 322 -1.44 16.24 10.60
C GLY A 322 -0.19 16.11 9.71
N VAL A 323 0.58 17.18 9.63
CA VAL A 323 1.86 17.25 8.89
C VAL A 323 2.96 16.64 9.77
N PHE A 324 2.88 15.34 9.98
CA PHE A 324 3.72 14.60 10.93
C PHE A 324 5.22 14.61 10.59
N GLU A 325 5.58 15.00 9.38
CA GLU A 325 6.99 15.18 8.95
C GLU A 325 7.66 16.32 9.73
N MET A 326 6.88 17.31 10.17
CA MET A 326 7.31 18.45 11.00
C MET A 326 6.99 18.18 12.46
N GLU A 327 7.96 18.32 13.36
CA GLU A 327 7.82 18.05 14.80
C GLU A 327 6.69 18.89 15.44
N ALA A 328 6.50 20.13 14.98
CA ALA A 328 5.45 21.02 15.47
C ALA A 328 4.02 20.51 15.20
N PHE A 329 3.83 19.58 14.27
CA PHE A 329 2.52 19.10 13.79
C PHE A 329 2.40 17.57 13.76
N GLU A 330 3.25 16.85 14.51
CA GLU A 330 3.24 15.38 14.56
C GLU A 330 2.37 14.83 15.68
N ALA A 331 2.02 15.65 16.67
CA ALA A 331 1.44 15.20 17.94
C ALA A 331 0.12 14.43 17.76
N GLY A 332 -0.75 14.89 16.85
CA GLY A 332 -2.01 14.23 16.55
C GLY A 332 -1.83 12.87 15.88
N THR A 333 -0.94 12.80 14.89
CA THR A 333 -0.62 11.53 14.23
C THR A 333 0.03 10.56 15.19
N LYS A 334 0.93 11.02 16.04
CA LYS A 334 1.61 10.22 17.07
C LYS A 334 0.62 9.68 18.10
N ALA A 335 -0.32 10.52 18.57
CA ALA A 335 -1.35 10.09 19.53
C ALA A 335 -2.24 8.98 18.95
N VAL A 336 -2.65 9.10 17.68
CA VAL A 336 -3.40 8.06 16.99
C VAL A 336 -2.57 6.79 16.82
N ALA A 337 -1.30 6.91 16.40
CA ALA A 337 -0.40 5.78 16.25
C ALA A 337 -0.21 4.99 17.57
N LEU A 338 -0.02 5.71 18.67
CA LEU A 338 0.09 5.11 20.02
C LEU A 338 -1.21 4.42 20.43
N ALA A 339 -2.37 5.05 20.20
CA ALA A 339 -3.66 4.46 20.54
C ALA A 339 -3.93 3.17 19.76
N VAL A 340 -3.54 3.12 18.48
CA VAL A 340 -3.62 1.90 17.66
C VAL A 340 -2.67 0.82 18.19
N ALA A 341 -1.43 1.19 18.55
CA ALA A 341 -0.42 0.27 19.08
C ALA A 341 -0.75 -0.28 20.47
N GLU A 342 -1.45 0.50 21.30
CA GLU A 342 -1.87 0.11 22.65
C GLU A 342 -3.12 -0.78 22.65
N ASN A 343 -3.90 -0.80 21.57
CA ASN A 343 -5.05 -1.69 21.44
C ASN A 343 -4.62 -3.08 20.95
N GLU A 344 -3.92 -3.82 21.82
CA GLU A 344 -3.39 -5.15 21.53
C GLU A 344 -4.47 -6.23 21.26
N ALA A 345 -5.72 -5.96 21.61
CA ALA A 345 -6.83 -6.88 21.39
C ALA A 345 -7.48 -6.75 20.01
N ALA A 346 -7.17 -5.68 19.29
CA ALA A 346 -7.75 -5.41 17.98
C ALA A 346 -6.90 -5.94 16.82
N ASP A 347 -7.57 -6.30 15.73
CA ASP A 347 -6.91 -6.44 14.43
C ASP A 347 -6.59 -5.07 13.86
N THR A 348 -5.31 -4.68 13.88
CA THR A 348 -4.84 -3.36 13.43
C THR A 348 -4.21 -3.45 12.05
N ILE A 349 -4.85 -2.83 11.06
CA ILE A 349 -4.48 -2.90 9.64
C ILE A 349 -4.08 -1.51 9.16
N ILE A 350 -2.80 -1.35 8.81
CA ILE A 350 -2.24 -0.08 8.36
C ILE A 350 -2.08 -0.12 6.83
N GLY A 351 -2.67 0.86 6.15
CA GLY A 351 -2.58 0.98 4.70
C GLY A 351 -2.11 2.37 4.25
N GLY A 352 -1.39 2.41 3.12
CA GLY A 352 -0.87 3.65 2.53
C GLY A 352 0.49 4.08 3.04
N GLY A 353 1.29 4.63 2.11
CA GLY A 353 2.69 4.97 2.36
C GLY A 353 2.91 5.93 3.53
N ASP A 354 2.09 6.98 3.63
CA ASP A 354 2.23 7.99 4.68
C ASP A 354 1.91 7.45 6.07
N SER A 355 0.90 6.57 6.20
CA SER A 355 0.59 5.90 7.47
C SER A 355 1.73 4.98 7.91
N VAL A 356 2.28 4.21 6.95
CA VAL A 356 3.42 3.32 7.21
C VAL A 356 4.66 4.15 7.59
N ALA A 357 4.90 5.28 6.92
CA ALA A 357 5.99 6.19 7.27
C ALA A 357 5.83 6.77 8.70
N ALA A 358 4.60 7.13 9.09
CA ALA A 358 4.31 7.60 10.45
C ALA A 358 4.57 6.51 11.50
N ILE A 359 4.07 5.29 11.27
CA ILE A 359 4.31 4.14 12.16
C ILE A 359 5.80 3.86 12.33
N ASN A 360 6.57 3.89 11.23
CA ASN A 360 8.02 3.69 11.28
C ASN A 360 8.75 4.84 11.99
N LYS A 361 8.33 6.11 11.75
CA LYS A 361 8.89 7.28 12.45
C LYS A 361 8.76 7.18 13.96
N PHE A 362 7.65 6.60 14.45
CA PHE A 362 7.38 6.45 15.88
C PHE A 362 7.81 5.08 16.45
N ASP A 363 8.48 4.24 15.65
CA ASP A 363 8.99 2.91 16.04
C ASP A 363 7.89 1.98 16.59
N LEU A 364 6.73 1.95 15.90
CA LEU A 364 5.54 1.19 16.31
C LEU A 364 5.17 0.05 15.34
N ALA A 365 6.00 -0.25 14.33
CA ALA A 365 5.68 -1.24 13.30
C ALA A 365 5.39 -2.63 13.87
N ASP A 366 6.18 -3.07 14.86
CA ASP A 366 6.05 -4.39 15.49
C ASP A 366 4.80 -4.53 16.37
N LYS A 367 4.10 -3.42 16.62
CA LYS A 367 2.85 -3.40 17.39
C LYS A 367 1.60 -3.56 16.51
N MET A 368 1.75 -3.48 15.19
CA MET A 368 0.63 -3.59 14.27
C MET A 368 0.40 -5.05 13.86
N THR A 369 -0.85 -5.49 13.80
CA THR A 369 -1.20 -6.85 13.35
C THR A 369 -0.85 -7.03 11.88
N PHE A 370 -1.08 -6.00 11.06
CA PHE A 370 -0.79 -6.03 9.64
C PHE A 370 -0.44 -4.65 9.07
N ILE A 371 0.68 -4.58 8.36
CA ILE A 371 1.08 -3.39 7.59
C ILE A 371 1.06 -3.78 6.11
N SER A 372 0.16 -3.18 5.35
CA SER A 372 0.05 -3.43 3.92
C SER A 372 1.19 -2.79 3.13
N THR A 373 1.78 -3.58 2.24
CA THR A 373 2.80 -3.12 1.29
C THR A 373 2.18 -2.60 -0.02
N GLY A 374 0.87 -2.74 -0.18
CA GLY A 374 0.15 -2.54 -1.43
C GLY A 374 -0.06 -1.10 -1.86
N GLY A 375 0.03 -0.13 -0.96
CA GLY A 375 -0.18 1.29 -1.28
C GLY A 375 -1.50 1.54 -2.01
N GLY A 376 -1.44 1.93 -3.29
CA GLY A 376 -2.63 2.17 -4.12
C GLY A 376 -3.50 0.92 -4.32
N ALA A 377 -2.91 -0.26 -4.46
CA ALA A 377 -3.65 -1.50 -4.64
C ALA A 377 -4.51 -1.84 -3.42
N SER A 378 -4.02 -1.56 -2.20
CA SER A 378 -4.79 -1.74 -0.97
C SER A 378 -6.03 -0.84 -0.96
N MET A 379 -5.86 0.42 -1.37
CA MET A 379 -6.97 1.38 -1.42
C MET A 379 -8.01 1.01 -2.47
N GLU A 380 -7.58 0.57 -3.65
CA GLU A 380 -8.50 0.10 -4.69
C GLU A 380 -9.27 -1.15 -4.23
N LEU A 381 -8.61 -2.08 -3.53
CA LEU A 381 -9.28 -3.26 -2.97
C LEU A 381 -10.31 -2.87 -1.89
N VAL A 382 -9.97 -1.93 -1.00
CA VAL A 382 -10.89 -1.41 0.04
C VAL A 382 -12.08 -0.70 -0.59
N GLN A 383 -11.93 -0.05 -1.75
CA GLN A 383 -13.01 0.55 -2.53
C GLN A 383 -13.92 -0.48 -3.22
N GLY A 384 -13.60 -1.78 -3.13
CA GLY A 384 -14.32 -2.83 -3.83
C GLY A 384 -13.94 -2.99 -5.31
N ALA A 385 -12.86 -2.36 -5.76
CA ALA A 385 -12.39 -2.49 -7.12
C ALA A 385 -11.83 -3.90 -7.39
N VAL A 386 -12.06 -4.40 -8.60
CA VAL A 386 -11.45 -5.64 -9.08
C VAL A 386 -10.01 -5.35 -9.45
N LEU A 387 -9.06 -6.05 -8.80
CA LEU A 387 -7.65 -5.93 -9.13
C LEU A 387 -7.29 -6.90 -10.26
N PRO A 388 -6.88 -6.42 -11.45
CA PRO A 388 -6.61 -7.29 -12.60
C PRO A 388 -5.58 -8.40 -12.33
N GLY A 389 -4.52 -8.09 -11.56
CA GLY A 389 -3.49 -9.06 -11.21
C GLY A 389 -3.93 -10.11 -10.17
N VAL A 390 -5.03 -9.87 -9.45
CA VAL A 390 -5.68 -10.84 -8.57
C VAL A 390 -6.70 -11.65 -9.34
N GLU A 391 -7.50 -10.99 -10.18
CA GLU A 391 -8.52 -11.64 -11.00
C GLU A 391 -7.94 -12.70 -11.95
N ALA A 392 -6.75 -12.44 -12.49
CA ALA A 392 -6.05 -13.35 -13.39
C ALA A 392 -5.55 -14.65 -12.70
N LEU A 393 -5.67 -14.78 -11.37
CA LEU A 393 -5.29 -15.99 -10.61
C LEU A 393 -6.47 -16.91 -10.26
N ARG A 394 -7.68 -16.62 -10.76
CA ARG A 394 -8.89 -17.42 -10.51
C ARG A 394 -9.03 -18.65 -11.38
#